data_224203f182986c02a87cb1f7de880aba
#
_entry.id   224203f182986c02a87cb1f7de880aba
#
_cell.length_a   1.000
_cell.length_b   1.000
_cell.length_c   1.000
_cell.angle_alpha   90.00
_cell.angle_beta   90.00
_cell.angle_gamma   90.00
#
_symmetry.space_group_name_H-M   'P 1'
#
loop_
_entity.id
_entity.type
_entity.pdbx_description
1 polymer ?
#
loop_
_entity_poly.entity_id
_entity_poly.type
_entity_poly.pdbx_seq_one_letter_code
_entity_poly.pdbx_strand_id
1 'polypeptide(L)'
;MVQADRLLLRSSPSEDTTPEMGILLGHALAMDHRRVVIAQDLMKSSTMMKKALIAGLVSSGTDVVDLGCTSIPVIAMMARMGDCAVYVTEYREYGLMSGYILLNPNGSMFRKDQIRHLDKIFTEEIRLPDYRHLGSVSYHRFATEEYNKKLLSVLGRDCECSLVLDCNCGTSSDSAPQVLNAMGADMVSINAQRDMNYTSRSLMTTDAELRDLRQFIESGPGMIGVVLNRVGTLLTVLDEKGQVLDDETVLALLVMYLRPRRMVVPVDTTSLVEDAFWGRTGVWVDTPHPKHPPEERLFIRAVPGAGTVCEEVANNDADLGYYDGGFIFGNVSMMSDGIHAAAVLAELAGGTSLEKTVASLPEYHRDSETYHYECTQDEFSRMMEENLPSVKSESVLRIDGWRVNLEGGWFLVRFDRDSEDTVTVTAESRDRAYLIGIMEVAGVLVESCAKGQ
;
A
#
# COMPACT_ATOMS: atom_id res chain seq x y z
N MET A 1 -5.35 -20.94 4.52
CA MET A 1 -5.95 -19.79 5.23
C MET A 1 -5.92 -18.61 4.27
N VAL A 2 -7.06 -18.15 3.83
CA VAL A 2 -7.18 -16.98 2.95
C VAL A 2 -7.34 -15.78 3.87
N GLN A 3 -6.31 -14.94 3.97
CA GLN A 3 -6.51 -13.59 4.50
C GLN A 3 -7.22 -12.74 3.45
N ALA A 4 -8.13 -11.88 3.87
CA ALA A 4 -9.07 -11.16 3.00
C ALA A 4 -8.42 -10.34 1.85
N ASP A 5 -7.13 -10.10 1.90
CA ASP A 5 -6.39 -9.28 0.95
C ASP A 5 -5.23 -10.03 0.27
N ARG A 6 -4.94 -11.28 0.66
CA ARG A 6 -3.80 -12.07 0.14
C ARG A 6 -4.07 -13.56 0.32
N LEU A 7 -3.81 -14.34 -0.71
CA LEU A 7 -3.73 -15.78 -0.56
C LEU A 7 -2.37 -16.13 0.04
N LEU A 8 -2.26 -16.13 1.37
CA LEU A 8 -1.05 -16.50 2.08
C LEU A 8 -1.09 -17.98 2.45
N LEU A 9 -0.16 -18.73 1.91
CA LEU A 9 0.04 -20.13 2.26
C LEU A 9 1.17 -20.20 3.28
N ARG A 10 0.91 -20.67 4.49
CA ARG A 10 1.93 -20.82 5.53
C ARG A 10 3.01 -21.83 5.12
N SER A 11 4.27 -21.46 5.20
CA SER A 11 5.41 -22.38 5.10
C SER A 11 5.82 -22.91 6.46
N SER A 12 4.89 -23.43 7.25
CA SER A 12 5.28 -24.32 8.34
C SER A 12 5.56 -25.70 7.74
N PRO A 13 6.56 -26.46 8.23
CA PRO A 13 6.86 -27.79 7.71
C PRO A 13 5.70 -28.77 7.78
N SER A 14 4.56 -28.36 8.28
CA SER A 14 3.51 -29.27 8.64
C SER A 14 2.27 -29.24 7.75
N GLU A 15 1.89 -28.22 6.97
CA GLU A 15 0.55 -28.45 6.38
C GLU A 15 0.13 -27.67 5.12
N ASP A 16 0.60 -26.43 4.79
CA ASP A 16 -0.22 -25.65 3.83
C ASP A 16 0.49 -25.06 2.61
N THR A 17 1.82 -25.15 2.50
CA THR A 17 2.54 -24.56 1.36
C THR A 17 3.22 -25.63 0.53
N THR A 18 2.43 -26.43 -0.15
CA THR A 18 2.94 -27.47 -1.05
C THR A 18 2.82 -27.01 -2.51
N PRO A 19 3.67 -27.55 -3.41
CA PRO A 19 3.51 -27.28 -4.84
C PRO A 19 2.12 -27.64 -5.39
N GLU A 20 1.43 -28.62 -4.77
CA GLU A 20 0.07 -29.03 -5.11
C GLU A 20 -0.92 -27.88 -4.97
N MET A 21 -0.77 -27.03 -3.93
CA MET A 21 -1.60 -25.83 -3.78
C MET A 21 -1.39 -24.83 -4.92
N GLY A 22 -0.15 -24.70 -5.40
CA GLY A 22 0.14 -23.89 -6.60
C GLY A 22 -0.56 -24.43 -7.84
N ILE A 23 -0.56 -25.77 -8.03
CA ILE A 23 -1.28 -26.43 -9.14
C ILE A 23 -2.78 -26.20 -9.01
N LEU A 24 -3.35 -26.39 -7.81
CA LEU A 24 -4.78 -26.18 -7.55
C LEU A 24 -5.20 -24.73 -7.82
N LEU A 25 -4.41 -23.75 -7.37
CA LEU A 25 -4.65 -22.35 -7.68
C LEU A 25 -4.63 -22.09 -9.20
N GLY A 26 -3.68 -22.72 -9.91
CA GLY A 26 -3.62 -22.64 -11.36
C GLY A 26 -4.88 -23.19 -12.03
N HIS A 27 -5.39 -24.32 -11.58
CA HIS A 27 -6.65 -24.89 -12.04
C HIS A 27 -7.84 -23.98 -11.75
N ALA A 28 -7.92 -23.43 -10.51
CA ALA A 28 -9.01 -22.55 -10.13
C ALA A 28 -9.03 -21.26 -10.98
N LEU A 29 -7.87 -20.62 -11.17
CA LEU A 29 -7.76 -19.42 -12.00
C LEU A 29 -8.12 -19.71 -13.48
N ALA A 30 -7.77 -20.89 -13.99
CA ALA A 30 -8.04 -21.28 -15.38
C ALA A 30 -9.55 -21.42 -15.68
N MET A 31 -10.41 -21.55 -14.69
CA MET A 31 -11.87 -21.62 -14.91
C MET A 31 -12.42 -20.29 -15.42
N ASP A 32 -11.86 -19.16 -14.95
CA ASP A 32 -12.36 -17.83 -15.28
C ASP A 32 -11.42 -17.04 -16.22
N HIS A 33 -10.14 -17.47 -16.33
CA HIS A 33 -9.12 -16.68 -17.01
C HIS A 33 -8.45 -17.46 -18.15
N ARG A 34 -8.31 -16.84 -19.33
CA ARG A 34 -7.68 -17.43 -20.52
C ARG A 34 -6.20 -17.11 -20.63
N ARG A 35 -5.79 -16.00 -20.05
CA ARG A 35 -4.38 -15.55 -20.05
C ARG A 35 -4.02 -14.95 -18.70
N VAL A 36 -2.96 -15.49 -18.08
CA VAL A 36 -2.48 -15.05 -16.77
C VAL A 36 -1.05 -14.53 -16.87
N VAL A 37 -0.82 -13.32 -16.36
CA VAL A 37 0.52 -12.73 -16.24
C VAL A 37 1.13 -13.16 -14.93
N ILE A 38 2.38 -13.64 -14.92
CA ILE A 38 3.01 -14.16 -13.71
C ILE A 38 4.40 -13.53 -13.53
N ALA A 39 4.70 -13.15 -12.29
CA ALA A 39 6.05 -12.79 -11.84
C ALA A 39 6.33 -13.36 -10.46
N GLN A 40 7.56 -13.26 -10.03
CA GLN A 40 7.99 -13.70 -8.70
C GLN A 40 9.05 -12.76 -8.11
N ASP A 41 9.26 -12.88 -6.80
CA ASP A 41 10.42 -12.33 -6.10
C ASP A 41 11.68 -13.20 -6.28
N LEU A 42 12.74 -12.88 -5.52
CA LEU A 42 14.04 -13.57 -5.58
C LEU A 42 14.07 -14.94 -4.88
N MET A 43 13.03 -15.32 -4.14
CA MET A 43 13.11 -16.46 -3.24
C MET A 43 13.02 -17.80 -4.00
N LYS A 44 13.74 -18.82 -3.48
CA LYS A 44 13.71 -20.16 -4.07
C LYS A 44 12.33 -20.81 -3.94
N SER A 45 11.65 -20.59 -2.82
CA SER A 45 10.26 -21.00 -2.58
C SER A 45 9.33 -20.43 -3.65
N SER A 46 9.44 -19.12 -3.93
CA SER A 46 8.66 -18.45 -4.97
C SER A 46 8.91 -19.04 -6.36
N THR A 47 10.17 -19.40 -6.67
CA THR A 47 10.50 -20.05 -7.93
C THR A 47 9.83 -21.42 -8.07
N MET A 48 9.79 -22.21 -7.00
CA MET A 48 9.12 -23.51 -6.98
C MET A 48 7.61 -23.34 -7.11
N MET A 49 7.02 -22.47 -6.31
CA MET A 49 5.59 -22.21 -6.30
C MET A 49 5.07 -21.62 -7.63
N LYS A 50 5.86 -20.76 -8.28
CA LYS A 50 5.54 -20.25 -9.62
C LYS A 50 5.48 -21.37 -10.66
N LYS A 51 6.43 -22.30 -10.64
CA LYS A 51 6.42 -23.44 -11.58
C LYS A 51 5.20 -24.34 -11.38
N ALA A 52 4.82 -24.57 -10.14
CA ALA A 52 3.62 -25.34 -9.79
C ALA A 52 2.34 -24.64 -10.31
N LEU A 53 2.22 -23.33 -10.08
CA LEU A 53 1.11 -22.50 -10.59
C LEU A 53 1.03 -22.56 -12.13
N ILE A 54 2.17 -22.40 -12.83
CA ILE A 54 2.23 -22.49 -14.29
C ILE A 54 1.77 -23.87 -14.77
N ALA A 55 2.18 -24.95 -14.10
CA ALA A 55 1.75 -26.30 -14.45
C ALA A 55 0.24 -26.46 -14.36
N GLY A 56 -0.39 -25.93 -13.28
CA GLY A 56 -1.84 -25.94 -13.11
C GLY A 56 -2.57 -25.15 -14.21
N LEU A 57 -2.13 -23.94 -14.51
CA LEU A 57 -2.71 -23.09 -15.55
C LEU A 57 -2.64 -23.73 -16.94
N VAL A 58 -1.42 -24.13 -17.35
CA VAL A 58 -1.18 -24.70 -18.68
C VAL A 58 -1.91 -26.01 -18.88
N SER A 59 -1.94 -26.90 -17.86
CA SER A 59 -2.69 -28.15 -17.92
C SER A 59 -4.20 -27.96 -18.04
N SER A 60 -4.71 -26.80 -17.63
CA SER A 60 -6.13 -26.41 -17.74
C SER A 60 -6.45 -25.61 -19.02
N GLY A 61 -5.46 -25.38 -19.91
CA GLY A 61 -5.66 -24.68 -21.18
C GLY A 61 -5.50 -23.16 -21.12
N THR A 62 -4.95 -22.62 -20.03
CA THR A 62 -4.71 -21.19 -19.87
C THR A 62 -3.31 -20.80 -20.31
N ASP A 63 -3.21 -19.76 -21.12
CA ASP A 63 -1.92 -19.19 -21.55
C ASP A 63 -1.27 -18.37 -20.43
N VAL A 64 0.04 -18.45 -20.35
CA VAL A 64 0.86 -17.76 -19.35
C VAL A 64 1.81 -16.77 -20.02
N VAL A 65 1.87 -15.55 -19.47
CA VAL A 65 2.92 -14.56 -19.78
C VAL A 65 3.83 -14.47 -18.55
N ASP A 66 5.01 -15.05 -18.63
CA ASP A 66 5.99 -15.05 -17.55
C ASP A 66 6.94 -13.84 -17.66
N LEU A 67 6.86 -12.91 -16.70
CA LEU A 67 7.74 -11.75 -16.62
C LEU A 67 9.08 -12.07 -15.92
N GLY A 68 9.22 -13.27 -15.38
CA GLY A 68 10.41 -13.67 -14.63
C GLY A 68 10.41 -13.20 -13.18
N CYS A 69 11.56 -12.72 -12.73
CA CYS A 69 11.73 -12.15 -11.40
C CYS A 69 11.77 -10.62 -11.53
N THR A 70 10.79 -9.93 -10.93
CA THR A 70 10.67 -8.46 -11.00
C THR A 70 9.93 -7.92 -9.77
N SER A 71 9.79 -6.60 -9.64
CA SER A 71 9.06 -5.96 -8.54
C SER A 71 7.55 -6.02 -8.73
N ILE A 72 6.79 -5.84 -7.62
CA ILE A 72 5.32 -5.82 -7.68
C ILE A 72 4.78 -4.65 -8.53
N PRO A 73 5.31 -3.41 -8.46
CA PRO A 73 4.85 -2.34 -9.35
C PRO A 73 4.96 -2.68 -10.84
N VAL A 74 6.00 -3.42 -11.23
CA VAL A 74 6.19 -3.85 -12.62
C VAL A 74 5.07 -4.79 -13.06
N ILE A 75 4.81 -5.87 -12.31
CA ILE A 75 3.72 -6.79 -12.70
C ILE A 75 2.36 -6.12 -12.61
N ALA A 76 2.13 -5.23 -11.65
CA ALA A 76 0.88 -4.50 -11.54
C ALA A 76 0.59 -3.66 -12.79
N MET A 77 1.61 -2.95 -13.31
CA MET A 77 1.48 -2.24 -14.58
C MET A 77 1.28 -3.18 -15.77
N MET A 78 1.93 -4.36 -15.76
CA MET A 78 1.85 -5.36 -16.85
C MET A 78 0.62 -6.26 -16.76
N ALA A 79 -0.17 -6.21 -15.69
CA ALA A 79 -1.36 -7.05 -15.50
C ALA A 79 -2.36 -6.95 -16.67
N ARG A 80 -2.41 -5.80 -17.35
CA ARG A 80 -3.22 -5.55 -18.56
C ARG A 80 -2.89 -6.46 -19.76
N MET A 81 -1.80 -7.20 -19.73
CA MET A 81 -1.44 -8.17 -20.77
C MET A 81 -2.23 -9.49 -20.65
N GLY A 82 -2.96 -9.67 -19.55
CA GLY A 82 -3.79 -10.85 -19.28
C GLY A 82 -5.15 -10.49 -18.70
N ASP A 83 -5.90 -11.52 -18.38
CA ASP A 83 -7.21 -11.40 -17.70
C ASP A 83 -7.05 -11.25 -16.19
N CYS A 84 -5.92 -11.69 -15.67
CA CYS A 84 -5.43 -11.41 -14.32
C CYS A 84 -3.91 -11.53 -14.26
N ALA A 85 -3.32 -11.13 -13.12
CA ALA A 85 -1.90 -11.37 -12.86
C ALA A 85 -1.69 -11.99 -11.48
N VAL A 86 -0.58 -12.73 -11.33
CA VAL A 86 -0.21 -13.39 -10.09
C VAL A 86 1.25 -13.10 -9.76
N TYR A 87 1.48 -12.48 -8.62
CA TYR A 87 2.83 -12.32 -8.08
C TYR A 87 3.10 -13.36 -7.01
N VAL A 88 4.16 -14.12 -7.17
CA VAL A 88 4.58 -15.16 -6.23
C VAL A 88 5.68 -14.62 -5.32
N THR A 89 5.47 -14.64 -4.01
CA THR A 89 6.37 -14.00 -3.04
C THR A 89 6.49 -14.79 -1.76
N GLU A 90 7.54 -14.52 -0.97
CA GLU A 90 7.72 -15.02 0.38
C GLU A 90 7.61 -13.86 1.38
N TYR A 91 6.67 -13.99 2.32
CA TYR A 91 6.51 -13.06 3.43
C TYR A 91 7.26 -13.56 4.66
N ARG A 92 8.09 -12.70 5.26
CA ARG A 92 8.86 -13.02 6.46
C ARG A 92 8.36 -12.34 7.73
N GLU A 93 7.54 -11.31 7.61
CA GLU A 93 7.06 -10.50 8.73
C GLU A 93 6.16 -11.26 9.72
N TYR A 94 5.49 -12.32 9.26
CA TYR A 94 4.63 -13.18 10.08
C TYR A 94 5.13 -14.63 10.16
N GLY A 95 6.44 -14.83 10.08
CA GLY A 95 7.05 -16.12 9.88
C GLY A 95 7.29 -16.40 8.38
N LEU A 96 8.00 -17.49 8.06
CA LEU A 96 8.23 -17.88 6.66
C LEU A 96 6.90 -18.27 6.01
N MET A 97 6.29 -17.37 5.27
CA MET A 97 5.06 -17.60 4.50
C MET A 97 5.32 -17.38 3.03
N SER A 98 5.05 -18.38 2.19
CA SER A 98 4.96 -18.19 0.75
C SER A 98 3.51 -17.87 0.38
N GLY A 99 3.32 -17.02 -0.63
CA GLY A 99 1.98 -16.60 -1.01
C GLY A 99 1.87 -16.13 -2.45
N TYR A 100 0.63 -15.90 -2.83
CA TYR A 100 0.25 -15.38 -4.12
C TYR A 100 -0.52 -14.08 -3.93
N ILE A 101 -0.08 -13.02 -4.61
CA ILE A 101 -0.84 -11.77 -4.72
C ILE A 101 -1.56 -11.82 -6.06
N LEU A 102 -2.88 -11.79 -6.02
CA LEU A 102 -3.74 -11.84 -7.21
C LEU A 102 -4.13 -10.43 -7.62
N LEU A 103 -3.93 -10.10 -8.89
CA LEU A 103 -4.16 -8.77 -9.43
C LEU A 103 -5.16 -8.82 -10.58
N ASN A 104 -6.05 -7.84 -10.61
CA ASN A 104 -6.92 -7.55 -11.74
C ASN A 104 -6.11 -6.98 -12.94
N PRO A 105 -6.67 -6.93 -14.14
CA PRO A 105 -5.96 -6.38 -15.31
C PRO A 105 -5.52 -4.92 -15.18
N ASN A 106 -6.17 -4.14 -14.33
CA ASN A 106 -5.78 -2.75 -14.02
C ASN A 106 -4.67 -2.64 -12.96
N GLY A 107 -4.17 -3.77 -12.45
CA GLY A 107 -3.14 -3.83 -11.41
C GLY A 107 -3.67 -3.76 -9.98
N SER A 108 -4.98 -3.58 -9.76
CA SER A 108 -5.56 -3.64 -8.41
C SER A 108 -5.56 -5.06 -7.85
N MET A 109 -5.52 -5.20 -6.53
CA MET A 109 -5.65 -6.50 -5.87
C MET A 109 -7.04 -7.10 -6.10
N PHE A 110 -7.14 -8.43 -6.09
CA PHE A 110 -8.42 -9.11 -6.06
C PHE A 110 -9.21 -8.70 -4.83
N ARG A 111 -10.53 -8.50 -5.01
CA ARG A 111 -11.47 -8.17 -3.95
C ARG A 111 -11.86 -9.41 -3.14
N LYS A 112 -12.43 -9.17 -1.96
CA LYS A 112 -12.93 -10.24 -1.08
C LYS A 112 -13.93 -11.19 -1.76
N ASP A 113 -14.80 -10.66 -2.63
CA ASP A 113 -15.74 -11.46 -3.40
C ASP A 113 -15.06 -12.37 -4.44
N GLN A 114 -14.02 -11.85 -5.13
CA GLN A 114 -13.21 -12.65 -6.06
C GLN A 114 -12.44 -13.77 -5.33
N ILE A 115 -11.86 -13.47 -4.16
CA ILE A 115 -11.20 -14.49 -3.33
C ILE A 115 -12.18 -15.55 -2.84
N ARG A 116 -13.39 -15.16 -2.35
CA ARG A 116 -14.44 -16.11 -1.96
C ARG A 116 -14.93 -16.97 -3.13
N HIS A 117 -14.92 -16.43 -4.34
CA HIS A 117 -15.26 -17.18 -5.53
C HIS A 117 -14.20 -18.26 -5.81
N LEU A 118 -12.92 -17.92 -5.73
CA LEU A 118 -11.83 -18.91 -5.83
C LEU A 118 -11.94 -20.01 -4.77
N ASP A 119 -12.25 -19.67 -3.52
CA ASP A 119 -12.43 -20.65 -2.44
C ASP A 119 -13.52 -21.70 -2.77
N LYS A 120 -14.59 -21.30 -3.45
CA LYS A 120 -15.62 -22.24 -3.91
C LYS A 120 -15.08 -23.17 -5.02
N ILE A 121 -14.33 -22.61 -5.96
CA ILE A 121 -13.75 -23.37 -7.07
C ILE A 121 -12.78 -24.44 -6.58
N PHE A 122 -12.03 -24.19 -5.50
CA PHE A 122 -11.13 -25.20 -4.91
C PHE A 122 -11.83 -26.50 -4.48
N THR A 123 -13.14 -26.47 -4.31
CA THR A 123 -13.95 -27.66 -3.95
C THR A 123 -14.56 -28.36 -5.14
N GLU A 124 -14.42 -27.82 -6.35
CA GLU A 124 -14.99 -28.38 -7.57
C GLU A 124 -14.08 -29.44 -8.20
N GLU A 125 -14.69 -30.37 -8.94
CA GLU A 125 -13.95 -31.39 -9.67
C GLU A 125 -13.22 -30.78 -10.87
N ILE A 126 -11.89 -30.90 -10.88
CA ILE A 126 -11.04 -30.39 -11.95
C ILE A 126 -11.16 -31.29 -13.18
N ARG A 127 -11.63 -30.72 -14.28
CA ARG A 127 -11.68 -31.37 -15.59
C ARG A 127 -10.61 -30.82 -16.50
N LEU A 128 -9.56 -31.60 -16.77
CA LEU A 128 -8.48 -31.20 -17.67
C LEU A 128 -8.94 -31.35 -19.12
N PRO A 129 -8.54 -30.41 -20.02
CA PRO A 129 -8.79 -30.49 -21.43
C PRO A 129 -7.95 -31.60 -22.07
N ASP A 130 -8.30 -31.96 -23.32
CA ASP A 130 -7.48 -32.79 -24.19
C ASP A 130 -6.11 -32.13 -24.43
N TYR A 131 -5.06 -32.91 -24.62
CA TYR A 131 -3.68 -32.46 -24.85
C TYR A 131 -3.53 -31.42 -25.98
N ARG A 132 -4.49 -31.34 -26.90
CA ARG A 132 -4.53 -30.37 -28.00
C ARG A 132 -4.96 -28.98 -27.56
N HIS A 133 -5.50 -28.87 -26.37
CA HIS A 133 -6.07 -27.63 -25.79
C HIS A 133 -5.31 -27.18 -24.54
N LEU A 134 -4.07 -27.67 -24.38
CA LEU A 134 -3.18 -27.19 -23.34
C LEU A 134 -2.81 -25.71 -23.61
N GLY A 135 -2.62 -24.94 -22.55
CA GLY A 135 -2.11 -23.58 -22.64
C GLY A 135 -0.63 -23.53 -23.01
N SER A 136 -0.15 -22.35 -23.31
CA SER A 136 1.25 -22.08 -23.65
C SER A 136 1.91 -21.13 -22.65
N VAL A 137 3.26 -21.14 -22.59
CA VAL A 137 4.03 -20.19 -21.80
C VAL A 137 4.83 -19.29 -22.75
N SER A 138 4.62 -18.01 -22.65
CA SER A 138 5.42 -16.98 -23.32
C SER A 138 6.21 -16.18 -22.27
N TYR A 139 7.35 -15.60 -22.69
CA TYR A 139 8.24 -14.84 -21.80
C TYR A 139 8.30 -13.39 -22.24
N HIS A 140 8.00 -12.47 -21.33
CA HIS A 140 8.12 -11.03 -21.57
C HIS A 140 9.25 -10.46 -20.72
N ARG A 141 10.46 -10.34 -21.30
CA ARG A 141 11.69 -10.00 -20.58
C ARG A 141 11.95 -8.49 -20.41
N PHE A 142 11.14 -7.65 -21.05
CA PHE A 142 11.32 -6.19 -21.07
C PHE A 142 10.35 -5.44 -20.14
N ALA A 143 9.67 -6.17 -19.24
CA ALA A 143 8.66 -5.60 -18.37
C ALA A 143 9.22 -4.47 -17.47
N THR A 144 10.43 -4.67 -16.91
CA THR A 144 11.08 -3.66 -16.06
C THR A 144 11.48 -2.41 -16.86
N GLU A 145 12.01 -2.59 -18.06
CA GLU A 145 12.37 -1.48 -18.94
C GLU A 145 11.15 -0.68 -19.41
N GLU A 146 10.04 -1.36 -19.67
CA GLU A 146 8.77 -0.70 -20.04
C GLU A 146 8.20 0.09 -18.85
N TYR A 147 8.27 -0.48 -17.66
CA TYR A 147 7.90 0.21 -16.43
C TYR A 147 8.77 1.45 -16.19
N ASN A 148 10.11 1.32 -16.27
CA ASN A 148 11.03 2.44 -16.13
C ASN A 148 10.73 3.56 -17.14
N LYS A 149 10.45 3.21 -18.40
CA LYS A 149 10.03 4.16 -19.44
C LYS A 149 8.72 4.85 -19.08
N LYS A 150 7.76 4.11 -18.54
CA LYS A 150 6.48 4.67 -18.10
C LYS A 150 6.70 5.68 -16.97
N LEU A 151 7.48 5.34 -15.95
CA LEU A 151 7.82 6.27 -14.88
C LEU A 151 8.48 7.53 -15.42
N LEU A 152 9.53 7.41 -16.22
CA LEU A 152 10.24 8.54 -16.83
C LEU A 152 9.38 9.36 -17.79
N SER A 153 8.24 8.88 -18.22
CA SER A 153 7.27 9.63 -19.01
C SER A 153 6.33 10.52 -18.19
N VAL A 154 6.22 10.27 -16.89
CA VAL A 154 5.33 11.00 -15.96
C VAL A 154 6.10 11.81 -14.92
N LEU A 155 7.41 11.59 -14.78
CA LEU A 155 8.34 12.27 -13.88
C LEU A 155 9.14 13.35 -14.61
N GLY A 156 9.67 14.31 -13.88
CA GLY A 156 10.63 15.29 -14.38
C GLY A 156 12.00 14.67 -14.72
N ARG A 157 12.84 15.43 -15.43
CA ARG A 157 14.17 14.96 -15.86
C ARG A 157 15.35 15.74 -15.29
N ASP A 158 15.10 16.82 -14.58
CA ASP A 158 16.15 17.69 -14.04
C ASP A 158 16.06 17.69 -12.50
N CYS A 159 16.31 16.50 -11.91
CA CYS A 159 16.29 16.33 -10.47
C CYS A 159 17.65 16.69 -9.86
N GLU A 160 17.73 17.81 -9.14
CA GLU A 160 18.95 18.26 -8.43
C GLU A 160 19.02 17.71 -6.99
N CYS A 161 18.47 16.54 -6.72
CA CYS A 161 18.46 15.92 -5.40
C CYS A 161 19.72 15.08 -5.17
N SER A 162 20.31 15.21 -3.97
CA SER A 162 21.29 14.26 -3.46
C SER A 162 20.60 13.26 -2.51
N LEU A 163 20.76 11.97 -2.76
CA LEU A 163 20.12 10.93 -1.93
C LEU A 163 20.95 9.67 -1.76
N VAL A 164 20.75 8.98 -0.65
CA VAL A 164 21.18 7.59 -0.47
C VAL A 164 19.99 6.67 -0.60
N LEU A 165 20.09 5.70 -1.52
CA LEU A 165 19.03 4.73 -1.82
C LEU A 165 19.43 3.34 -1.33
N ASP A 166 18.65 2.74 -0.42
CA ASP A 166 18.80 1.34 -0.02
C ASP A 166 17.71 0.50 -0.70
N CYS A 167 18.12 -0.43 -1.58
CA CYS A 167 17.20 -1.32 -2.29
C CYS A 167 16.95 -2.65 -1.54
N ASN A 168 17.48 -2.79 -0.32
CA ASN A 168 17.28 -3.96 0.54
C ASN A 168 17.58 -5.31 -0.17
N CYS A 169 18.55 -5.33 -1.08
CA CYS A 169 18.93 -6.47 -1.93
C CYS A 169 17.75 -7.15 -2.66
N GLY A 170 16.70 -6.40 -2.94
CA GLY A 170 15.44 -6.86 -3.52
C GLY A 170 15.32 -6.71 -5.02
N THR A 171 14.13 -6.97 -5.56
CA THR A 171 13.80 -6.75 -6.99
C THR A 171 13.68 -5.27 -7.35
N SER A 172 13.50 -4.38 -6.37
CA SER A 172 13.57 -2.92 -6.56
C SER A 172 14.92 -2.44 -7.09
N SER A 173 16.01 -3.22 -6.87
CA SER A 173 17.36 -2.94 -7.38
C SER A 173 17.44 -2.84 -8.91
N ASP A 174 16.50 -3.45 -9.63
CA ASP A 174 16.52 -3.44 -11.10
C ASP A 174 15.91 -2.17 -11.69
N SER A 175 15.16 -1.42 -10.91
CA SER A 175 14.38 -0.29 -11.41
C SER A 175 14.75 1.01 -10.71
N ALA A 176 14.69 1.08 -9.38
CA ALA A 176 14.83 2.32 -8.63
C ALA A 176 16.14 3.09 -8.93
N PRO A 177 17.34 2.45 -8.91
CA PRO A 177 18.58 3.16 -9.24
C PRO A 177 18.60 3.67 -10.69
N GLN A 178 18.02 2.92 -11.63
CA GLN A 178 17.99 3.31 -13.03
C GLN A 178 17.07 4.50 -13.28
N VAL A 179 15.89 4.51 -12.64
CA VAL A 179 14.93 5.61 -12.75
C VAL A 179 15.50 6.89 -12.15
N LEU A 180 15.99 6.85 -10.91
CA LEU A 180 16.54 8.00 -10.21
C LEU A 180 17.77 8.59 -10.93
N ASN A 181 18.67 7.73 -11.40
CA ASN A 181 19.83 8.18 -12.19
C ASN A 181 19.41 8.81 -13.53
N ALA A 182 18.40 8.25 -14.20
CA ALA A 182 17.89 8.80 -15.46
C ALA A 182 17.16 10.14 -15.28
N MET A 183 16.67 10.44 -14.06
CA MET A 183 16.11 11.72 -13.67
C MET A 183 17.19 12.77 -13.37
N GLY A 184 18.45 12.37 -13.17
CA GLY A 184 19.56 13.28 -12.85
C GLY A 184 19.91 13.37 -11.36
N ALA A 185 19.32 12.53 -10.50
CA ALA A 185 19.62 12.54 -9.07
C ALA A 185 21.11 12.17 -8.81
N ASP A 186 21.75 12.92 -7.91
CA ASP A 186 23.07 12.58 -7.36
C ASP A 186 22.87 11.52 -6.27
N MET A 187 23.15 10.26 -6.60
CA MET A 187 22.71 9.14 -5.79
C MET A 187 23.85 8.21 -5.38
N VAL A 188 23.87 7.87 -4.10
CA VAL A 188 24.61 6.71 -3.58
C VAL A 188 23.62 5.56 -3.39
N SER A 189 23.82 4.44 -4.10
CA SER A 189 22.98 3.26 -3.90
C SER A 189 23.69 2.21 -3.04
N ILE A 190 23.00 1.72 -2.02
CA ILE A 190 23.48 0.64 -1.16
C ILE A 190 22.50 -0.55 -1.25
N ASN A 191 23.00 -1.76 -1.00
CA ASN A 191 22.19 -2.99 -1.11
C ASN A 191 21.40 -3.08 -2.42
N ALA A 192 21.96 -2.52 -3.51
CA ALA A 192 21.33 -2.42 -4.82
C ALA A 192 21.64 -3.60 -5.75
N GLN A 193 22.05 -4.73 -5.21
CA GLN A 193 22.20 -6.00 -5.90
C GLN A 193 21.07 -6.97 -5.49
N ARG A 194 20.72 -7.89 -6.37
CA ARG A 194 19.81 -8.98 -6.03
C ARG A 194 20.52 -10.02 -5.15
N ASP A 195 20.06 -10.23 -3.93
CA ASP A 195 20.55 -11.28 -3.06
C ASP A 195 19.40 -12.01 -2.33
N MET A 196 19.21 -13.29 -2.64
CA MET A 196 18.19 -14.12 -2.01
C MET A 196 18.56 -14.53 -0.57
N ASN A 197 19.84 -14.51 -0.22
CA ASN A 197 20.34 -14.91 1.10
C ASN A 197 20.39 -13.74 2.08
N TYR A 198 20.26 -12.52 1.58
CA TYR A 198 20.24 -11.34 2.42
C TYR A 198 19.01 -11.37 3.34
N THR A 199 19.25 -11.27 4.64
CA THR A 199 18.18 -11.19 5.62
C THR A 199 17.45 -9.86 5.40
N SER A 200 16.22 -9.90 4.92
CA SER A 200 15.46 -8.66 4.68
C SER A 200 15.35 -7.90 5.99
N ARG A 201 15.67 -6.63 5.95
CA ARG A 201 15.31 -5.71 7.02
C ARG A 201 13.79 -5.56 7.01
N SER A 202 13.20 -5.51 8.20
CA SER A 202 11.84 -5.04 8.34
C SER A 202 11.76 -3.59 7.83
N LEU A 203 10.61 -3.18 7.31
CA LEU A 203 10.38 -1.75 7.06
C LEU A 203 10.24 -0.94 8.35
N MET A 204 9.94 -1.61 9.47
CA MET A 204 10.12 -1.04 10.81
C MET A 204 11.61 -1.03 11.14
N THR A 205 12.33 -0.16 10.44
CA THR A 205 13.78 -0.03 10.51
C THR A 205 14.20 0.42 11.89
N THR A 206 14.92 -0.44 12.57
CA THR A 206 15.55 -0.09 13.85
C THR A 206 16.70 0.90 13.63
N ASP A 207 17.06 1.67 14.65
CA ASP A 207 18.21 2.58 14.57
C ASP A 207 19.50 1.89 14.14
N ALA A 208 19.65 0.62 14.48
CA ALA A 208 20.81 -0.19 14.08
C ALA A 208 20.82 -0.46 12.57
N GLU A 209 19.66 -0.70 11.97
CA GLU A 209 19.51 -0.98 10.54
C GLU A 209 19.68 0.29 9.69
N LEU A 210 19.34 1.45 10.23
CA LEU A 210 19.49 2.75 9.53
C LEU A 210 20.88 3.39 9.73
N ARG A 211 21.76 2.78 10.51
CA ARG A 211 23.07 3.37 10.84
C ARG A 211 23.88 3.73 9.61
N ASP A 212 24.02 2.79 8.67
CA ASP A 212 24.82 3.00 7.47
C ASP A 212 24.22 4.13 6.60
N LEU A 213 22.88 4.14 6.47
CA LEU A 213 22.16 5.17 5.73
C LEU A 213 22.37 6.55 6.35
N ARG A 214 22.24 6.68 7.68
CA ARG A 214 22.49 7.93 8.42
C ARG A 214 23.92 8.41 8.25
N GLN A 215 24.90 7.52 8.24
CA GLN A 215 26.32 7.87 8.03
C GLN A 215 26.52 8.52 6.65
N PHE A 216 25.85 8.04 5.61
CA PHE A 216 25.88 8.67 4.29
C PHE A 216 25.20 10.04 4.31
N ILE A 217 24.03 10.17 4.92
CA ILE A 217 23.30 11.45 5.07
C ILE A 217 24.19 12.48 5.79
N GLU A 218 24.83 12.10 6.89
CA GLU A 218 25.73 12.98 7.66
C GLU A 218 26.97 13.40 6.87
N SER A 219 27.44 12.59 5.91
CA SER A 219 28.62 12.86 5.10
C SER A 219 28.34 13.79 3.91
N GLY A 220 27.08 13.90 3.46
CA GLY A 220 26.68 14.69 2.29
C GLY A 220 25.71 15.81 2.66
N PRO A 221 26.04 17.10 2.44
CA PRO A 221 25.14 18.20 2.78
C PRO A 221 23.86 18.14 1.92
N GLY A 222 22.69 18.16 2.60
CA GLY A 222 21.37 18.15 1.95
C GLY A 222 20.93 16.80 1.37
N MET A 223 21.62 15.72 1.75
CA MET A 223 21.28 14.37 1.30
C MET A 223 20.09 13.82 2.10
N ILE A 224 19.12 13.26 1.41
CA ILE A 224 18.02 12.51 2.01
C ILE A 224 18.26 10.99 1.95
N GLY A 225 17.54 10.22 2.77
CA GLY A 225 17.60 8.76 2.75
C GLY A 225 16.32 8.14 2.27
N VAL A 226 16.41 7.09 1.44
CA VAL A 226 15.26 6.29 1.00
C VAL A 226 15.61 4.81 1.12
N VAL A 227 14.77 4.06 1.85
CA VAL A 227 14.86 2.60 1.96
C VAL A 227 13.64 2.00 1.29
N LEU A 228 13.84 1.15 0.29
CA LEU A 228 12.76 0.42 -0.36
C LEU A 228 12.60 -0.97 0.26
N ASN A 229 11.37 -1.47 0.32
CA ASN A 229 11.19 -2.89 0.59
C ASN A 229 11.65 -3.73 -0.61
N ARG A 230 11.88 -5.02 -0.37
CA ARG A 230 12.47 -5.93 -1.37
C ARG A 230 11.67 -6.06 -2.66
N VAL A 231 10.37 -5.83 -2.61
CA VAL A 231 9.46 -5.99 -3.75
C VAL A 231 9.02 -4.66 -4.37
N GLY A 232 9.51 -3.54 -3.84
CA GLY A 232 9.35 -2.20 -4.42
C GLY A 232 8.00 -1.53 -4.16
N THR A 233 7.20 -2.01 -3.21
CA THR A 233 5.86 -1.45 -2.92
C THR A 233 5.84 -0.38 -1.85
N LEU A 234 6.78 -0.43 -0.90
CA LEU A 234 6.83 0.44 0.27
C LEU A 234 8.20 1.09 0.38
N LEU A 235 8.26 2.22 1.08
CA LEU A 235 9.52 2.89 1.37
C LEU A 235 9.51 3.51 2.77
N THR A 236 10.71 3.69 3.31
CA THR A 236 10.96 4.54 4.49
C THR A 236 11.82 5.72 4.04
N VAL A 237 11.48 6.92 4.48
CA VAL A 237 12.15 8.17 4.10
C VAL A 237 12.85 8.77 5.32
N LEU A 238 14.08 9.24 5.13
CA LEU A 238 14.82 10.01 6.11
C LEU A 238 15.09 11.40 5.54
N ASP A 239 14.88 12.41 6.36
CA ASP A 239 15.23 13.79 6.00
C ASP A 239 16.76 14.03 6.01
N GLU A 240 17.17 15.26 5.74
CA GLU A 240 18.57 15.69 5.68
C GLU A 240 19.31 15.61 7.02
N LYS A 241 18.59 15.39 8.12
CA LYS A 241 19.14 15.12 9.47
C LYS A 241 19.15 13.64 9.84
N GLY A 242 18.71 12.76 8.94
CA GLY A 242 18.57 11.33 9.20
C GLY A 242 17.40 10.98 10.12
N GLN A 243 16.42 11.88 10.28
CA GLN A 243 15.17 11.60 10.99
C GLN A 243 14.21 10.85 10.07
N VAL A 244 13.63 9.76 10.58
CA VAL A 244 12.62 9.00 9.85
C VAL A 244 11.33 9.81 9.80
N LEU A 245 10.78 9.98 8.60
CA LEU A 245 9.46 10.57 8.40
C LEU A 245 8.40 9.48 8.49
N ASP A 246 7.31 9.76 9.19
CA ASP A 246 6.15 8.87 9.19
C ASP A 246 5.44 8.89 7.83
N ASP A 247 4.74 7.80 7.52
CA ASP A 247 4.14 7.58 6.21
C ASP A 247 3.07 8.63 5.85
N GLU A 248 2.30 9.12 6.84
CA GLU A 248 1.29 10.14 6.60
C GLU A 248 1.91 11.53 6.37
N THR A 249 3.05 11.82 6.99
CA THR A 249 3.87 13.01 6.68
C THR A 249 4.43 12.92 5.27
N VAL A 250 4.98 11.76 4.87
CA VAL A 250 5.42 11.51 3.49
C VAL A 250 4.27 11.70 2.50
N LEU A 251 3.09 11.17 2.83
CA LEU A 251 1.89 11.35 2.01
C LEU A 251 1.51 12.83 1.87
N ALA A 252 1.55 13.61 2.95
CA ALA A 252 1.27 15.04 2.91
C ALA A 252 2.25 15.78 1.99
N LEU A 253 3.55 15.44 2.04
CA LEU A 253 4.57 15.98 1.14
C LEU A 253 4.27 15.65 -0.34
N LEU A 254 3.94 14.38 -0.63
CA LEU A 254 3.55 13.94 -1.97
C LEU A 254 2.31 14.69 -2.47
N VAL A 255 1.30 14.87 -1.62
CA VAL A 255 0.07 15.62 -1.96
C VAL A 255 0.35 17.10 -2.24
N MET A 256 1.20 17.74 -1.44
CA MET A 256 1.60 19.13 -1.64
C MET A 256 2.36 19.32 -2.96
N TYR A 257 3.20 18.36 -3.33
CA TYR A 257 3.99 18.40 -4.56
C TYR A 257 3.15 18.06 -5.79
N LEU A 258 2.48 16.91 -5.79
CA LEU A 258 1.72 16.39 -6.95
C LEU A 258 0.42 17.16 -7.20
N ARG A 259 -0.18 17.76 -6.18
CA ARG A 259 -1.49 18.46 -6.24
C ARG A 259 -2.57 17.61 -6.91
N PRO A 260 -2.82 16.38 -6.42
CA PRO A 260 -3.76 15.48 -7.08
C PRO A 260 -5.17 16.11 -7.17
N ARG A 261 -5.86 15.85 -8.29
CA ARG A 261 -7.24 16.26 -8.50
C ARG A 261 -8.18 15.37 -7.65
N ARG A 262 -7.93 14.07 -7.65
CA ARG A 262 -8.71 13.10 -6.89
C ARG A 262 -7.78 12.23 -6.05
N MET A 263 -8.17 11.99 -4.81
CA MET A 263 -7.37 11.22 -3.87
C MET A 263 -8.25 10.30 -3.02
N VAL A 264 -7.76 9.09 -2.75
CA VAL A 264 -8.41 8.11 -1.87
C VAL A 264 -7.49 7.76 -0.71
N VAL A 265 -8.01 7.85 0.50
CA VAL A 265 -7.29 7.49 1.73
C VAL A 265 -8.19 6.69 2.68
N PRO A 266 -7.65 5.89 3.60
CA PRO A 266 -8.41 5.30 4.69
C PRO A 266 -9.15 6.33 5.54
N VAL A 267 -10.27 5.89 6.16
CA VAL A 267 -11.10 6.78 6.99
C VAL A 267 -10.34 7.33 8.21
N ASP A 268 -9.35 6.61 8.71
CA ASP A 268 -8.52 6.95 9.86
C ASP A 268 -7.24 7.77 9.52
N THR A 269 -7.03 8.11 8.25
CA THR A 269 -5.89 8.97 7.84
C THR A 269 -5.98 10.34 8.49
N THR A 270 -4.81 10.88 8.88
CA THR A 270 -4.65 12.18 9.55
C THR A 270 -5.28 13.35 8.77
N SER A 271 -5.73 14.35 9.51
CA SER A 271 -6.19 15.62 8.92
C SER A 271 -5.06 16.43 8.27
N LEU A 272 -3.79 16.15 8.60
CA LEU A 272 -2.64 16.76 7.93
C LEU A 272 -2.72 16.53 6.41
N VAL A 273 -3.03 15.30 6.00
CA VAL A 273 -3.14 14.92 4.58
C VAL A 273 -4.32 15.63 3.89
N GLU A 274 -5.45 15.74 4.58
CA GLU A 274 -6.60 16.48 4.07
C GLU A 274 -6.30 17.98 3.96
N ASP A 275 -5.62 18.56 4.95
CA ASP A 275 -5.20 19.94 4.90
C ASP A 275 -4.13 20.21 3.82
N ALA A 276 -3.22 19.26 3.59
CA ALA A 276 -2.29 19.31 2.46
C ALA A 276 -3.05 19.28 1.12
N PHE A 277 -4.03 18.38 0.99
CA PHE A 277 -4.85 18.29 -0.21
C PHE A 277 -5.60 19.60 -0.48
N TRP A 278 -6.23 20.22 0.49
CA TRP A 278 -6.97 21.48 0.33
C TRP A 278 -6.08 22.73 0.37
N GLY A 279 -4.77 22.61 0.62
CA GLY A 279 -3.82 23.73 0.73
C GLY A 279 -4.02 24.57 1.99
N ARG A 280 -4.40 23.93 3.10
CA ARG A 280 -4.67 24.56 4.41
C ARG A 280 -3.54 24.40 5.42
N THR A 281 -2.43 23.77 5.04
CA THR A 281 -1.25 23.60 5.92
C THR A 281 -0.54 24.90 6.28
N GLY A 282 -0.71 25.94 5.47
CA GLY A 282 0.07 27.18 5.57
C GLY A 282 1.50 27.06 5.00
N VAL A 283 1.90 25.87 4.57
CA VAL A 283 3.21 25.58 3.98
C VAL A 283 3.10 25.49 2.48
N TRP A 284 4.06 26.02 1.76
CA TRP A 284 4.09 26.01 0.31
C TRP A 284 5.32 25.25 -0.19
N VAL A 285 5.09 24.42 -1.20
CA VAL A 285 6.12 23.66 -1.91
C VAL A 285 6.12 24.15 -3.36
N ASP A 286 7.29 24.44 -3.91
CA ASP A 286 7.42 24.73 -5.34
C ASP A 286 7.24 23.43 -6.13
N THR A 287 6.42 23.49 -7.19
CA THR A 287 6.03 22.30 -7.95
C THR A 287 5.59 22.68 -9.36
N PRO A 288 5.98 21.90 -10.39
CA PRO A 288 5.54 22.08 -11.76
C PRO A 288 4.05 21.64 -11.97
N HIS A 289 3.46 20.93 -11.01
CA HIS A 289 2.11 20.40 -11.14
C HIS A 289 1.04 21.50 -11.05
N PRO A 290 0.03 21.48 -11.92
CA PRO A 290 -1.00 22.52 -11.96
C PRO A 290 -1.87 22.50 -10.69
N LYS A 291 -2.38 23.68 -10.32
CA LYS A 291 -3.47 23.76 -9.35
C LYS A 291 -4.80 23.42 -10.02
N HIS A 292 -5.56 22.53 -9.41
CA HIS A 292 -6.93 22.24 -9.83
C HIS A 292 -7.93 23.13 -9.08
N PRO A 293 -8.99 23.62 -9.72
CA PRO A 293 -10.04 24.37 -9.03
C PRO A 293 -10.77 23.45 -8.04
N PRO A 294 -11.28 24.01 -6.90
CA PRO A 294 -11.88 23.20 -5.84
C PRO A 294 -13.02 22.28 -6.30
N GLU A 295 -13.82 22.72 -7.28
CA GLU A 295 -14.96 21.98 -7.86
C GLU A 295 -14.54 20.73 -8.64
N GLU A 296 -13.29 20.64 -9.08
CA GLU A 296 -12.73 19.47 -9.77
C GLU A 296 -12.01 18.50 -8.80
N ARG A 297 -11.82 18.92 -7.54
CA ARG A 297 -11.06 18.16 -6.55
C ARG A 297 -11.98 17.31 -5.70
N LEU A 298 -11.54 16.07 -5.46
CA LEU A 298 -12.30 15.11 -4.67
C LEU A 298 -11.38 14.38 -3.70
N PHE A 299 -11.65 14.53 -2.41
CA PHE A 299 -10.99 13.79 -1.33
C PHE A 299 -11.93 12.71 -0.81
N ILE A 300 -11.56 11.45 -0.99
CA ILE A 300 -12.40 10.28 -0.71
C ILE A 300 -11.80 9.53 0.47
N ARG A 301 -12.62 9.26 1.48
CA ARG A 301 -12.27 8.36 2.56
C ARG A 301 -12.87 6.98 2.29
N ALA A 302 -12.04 5.94 2.45
CA ALA A 302 -12.39 4.55 2.18
C ALA A 302 -12.25 3.68 3.44
N VAL A 303 -12.83 2.49 3.39
CA VAL A 303 -12.56 1.45 4.41
C VAL A 303 -11.08 1.08 4.35
N PRO A 304 -10.36 1.05 5.50
CA PRO A 304 -8.96 0.66 5.53
C PRO A 304 -8.71 -0.74 4.95
N GLY A 305 -7.74 -0.84 4.05
CA GLY A 305 -7.32 -2.09 3.42
C GLY A 305 -6.90 -1.89 1.97
N ALA A 306 -5.89 -2.66 1.56
CA ALA A 306 -5.31 -2.55 0.22
C ALA A 306 -6.35 -2.73 -0.89
N GLY A 307 -7.18 -3.78 -0.79
CA GLY A 307 -8.18 -4.10 -1.82
C GLY A 307 -9.25 -3.02 -1.96
N THR A 308 -9.77 -2.50 -0.85
CA THR A 308 -10.82 -1.46 -0.85
C THR A 308 -10.29 -0.12 -1.37
N VAL A 309 -9.09 0.29 -0.94
CA VAL A 309 -8.48 1.54 -1.43
C VAL A 309 -8.15 1.44 -2.92
N CYS A 310 -7.56 0.32 -3.37
CA CYS A 310 -7.29 0.11 -4.79
C CYS A 310 -8.58 0.16 -5.64
N GLU A 311 -9.67 -0.43 -5.14
CA GLU A 311 -10.98 -0.39 -5.81
C GLU A 311 -11.53 1.04 -5.89
N GLU A 312 -11.48 1.80 -4.79
CA GLU A 312 -11.94 3.19 -4.78
C GLU A 312 -11.07 4.10 -5.64
N VAL A 313 -9.74 3.88 -5.70
CA VAL A 313 -8.85 4.59 -6.64
C VAL A 313 -9.29 4.33 -8.08
N ALA A 314 -9.56 3.08 -8.44
CA ALA A 314 -9.99 2.71 -9.78
C ALA A 314 -11.39 3.25 -10.12
N ASN A 315 -12.37 3.12 -9.20
CA ASN A 315 -13.75 3.55 -9.39
C ASN A 315 -13.88 5.07 -9.58
N ASN A 316 -13.01 5.83 -8.92
CA ASN A 316 -13.06 7.29 -8.94
C ASN A 316 -12.04 7.92 -9.89
N ASP A 317 -11.28 7.11 -10.66
CA ASP A 317 -10.20 7.61 -11.51
C ASP A 317 -9.27 8.56 -10.71
N ALA A 318 -8.85 8.09 -9.52
CA ALA A 318 -8.07 8.91 -8.61
C ALA A 318 -6.59 8.94 -8.99
N ASP A 319 -5.99 10.12 -8.88
CA ASP A 319 -4.58 10.34 -9.21
C ASP A 319 -3.65 9.70 -8.17
N LEU A 320 -4.08 9.74 -6.88
CA LEU A 320 -3.30 9.26 -5.75
C LEU A 320 -4.18 8.46 -4.78
N GLY A 321 -3.66 7.34 -4.31
CA GLY A 321 -4.22 6.54 -3.23
C GLY A 321 -3.20 6.23 -2.15
N TYR A 322 -3.66 5.93 -0.95
CA TYR A 322 -2.81 5.58 0.17
C TYR A 322 -3.43 4.48 1.01
N TYR A 323 -2.63 3.52 1.45
CA TYR A 323 -2.97 2.58 2.51
C TYR A 323 -1.69 2.01 3.15
N ASP A 324 -1.63 1.99 4.46
CA ASP A 324 -0.62 1.25 5.25
C ASP A 324 0.84 1.48 4.75
N GLY A 325 1.24 2.75 4.59
CA GLY A 325 2.55 3.13 4.05
C GLY A 325 2.71 2.94 2.54
N GLY A 326 1.69 2.43 1.84
CA GLY A 326 1.70 2.23 0.40
C GLY A 326 1.06 3.38 -0.38
N PHE A 327 1.77 3.92 -1.37
CA PHE A 327 1.32 5.02 -2.23
C PHE A 327 0.94 4.47 -3.60
N ILE A 328 -0.30 4.70 -4.04
CA ILE A 328 -0.83 4.28 -5.34
C ILE A 328 -0.84 5.49 -6.28
N PHE A 329 -0.27 5.33 -7.47
CA PHE A 329 -0.29 6.36 -8.52
C PHE A 329 -1.16 5.85 -9.67
N GLY A 330 -2.41 6.35 -9.75
CA GLY A 330 -3.43 5.87 -10.69
C GLY A 330 -3.03 5.98 -12.15
N ASN A 331 -2.14 6.89 -12.51
CA ASN A 331 -1.61 7.06 -13.87
C ASN A 331 -0.57 5.97 -14.28
N VAL A 332 -0.12 5.12 -13.33
CA VAL A 332 0.82 4.02 -13.57
C VAL A 332 0.16 2.67 -13.34
N SER A 333 -0.31 2.42 -12.12
CA SER A 333 -1.03 1.19 -11.75
C SER A 333 -1.88 1.41 -10.50
N MET A 334 -2.79 0.46 -10.21
CA MET A 334 -3.65 0.47 -9.02
C MET A 334 -3.01 -0.28 -7.83
N MET A 335 -1.70 -0.45 -7.83
CA MET A 335 -0.94 -1.08 -6.73
C MET A 335 0.02 -0.07 -6.11
N SER A 336 0.34 -0.23 -4.83
CA SER A 336 1.35 0.62 -4.18
C SER A 336 2.70 0.53 -4.89
N ASP A 337 3.36 1.68 -5.02
CA ASP A 337 4.58 1.85 -5.79
C ASP A 337 5.58 2.73 -5.02
N GLY A 338 6.42 2.08 -4.23
CA GLY A 338 7.50 2.74 -3.49
C GLY A 338 8.60 3.30 -4.38
N ILE A 339 8.79 2.71 -5.57
CA ILE A 339 9.80 3.19 -6.54
C ILE A 339 9.35 4.53 -7.13
N HIS A 340 8.07 4.63 -7.52
CA HIS A 340 7.49 5.88 -8.00
C HIS A 340 7.49 6.95 -6.90
N ALA A 341 7.09 6.58 -5.68
CA ALA A 341 7.10 7.50 -4.53
C ALA A 341 8.52 8.04 -4.25
N ALA A 342 9.55 7.17 -4.28
CA ALA A 342 10.94 7.59 -4.12
C ALA A 342 11.37 8.60 -5.21
N ALA A 343 10.93 8.39 -6.44
CA ALA A 343 11.25 9.30 -7.57
C ALA A 343 10.56 10.67 -7.41
N VAL A 344 9.29 10.70 -7.00
CA VAL A 344 8.57 11.96 -6.72
C VAL A 344 9.19 12.70 -5.53
N LEU A 345 9.60 11.98 -4.49
CA LEU A 345 10.29 12.59 -3.34
C LEU A 345 11.67 13.16 -3.72
N ALA A 346 12.38 12.51 -4.64
CA ALA A 346 13.64 13.06 -5.16
C ALA A 346 13.40 14.37 -5.93
N GLU A 347 12.36 14.46 -6.76
CA GLU A 347 11.97 15.72 -7.42
C GLU A 347 11.65 16.83 -6.40
N LEU A 348 10.85 16.49 -5.39
CA LEU A 348 10.49 17.42 -4.32
C LEU A 348 11.74 17.92 -3.58
N ALA A 349 12.62 17.00 -3.17
CA ALA A 349 13.83 17.31 -2.40
C ALA A 349 14.87 18.10 -3.22
N GLY A 350 14.85 17.98 -4.54
CA GLY A 350 15.67 18.82 -5.43
C GLY A 350 15.28 20.31 -5.41
N GLY A 351 14.02 20.61 -5.12
CA GLY A 351 13.51 21.99 -5.04
C GLY A 351 13.38 22.55 -3.63
N THR A 352 13.37 21.70 -2.58
CA THR A 352 13.12 22.15 -1.20
C THR A 352 13.68 21.16 -0.17
N SER A 353 14.06 21.68 1.01
CA SER A 353 14.51 20.83 2.12
C SER A 353 13.32 20.13 2.76
N LEU A 354 13.37 18.80 2.87
CA LEU A 354 12.34 18.00 3.55
C LEU A 354 12.28 18.35 5.04
N GLU A 355 13.44 18.43 5.72
CA GLU A 355 13.55 18.79 7.13
C GLU A 355 12.84 20.10 7.45
N LYS A 356 13.13 21.17 6.68
CA LYS A 356 12.51 22.48 6.90
C LYS A 356 11.03 22.48 6.58
N THR A 357 10.63 21.78 5.53
CA THR A 357 9.23 21.66 5.13
C THR A 357 8.44 20.95 6.20
N VAL A 358 8.92 19.79 6.69
CA VAL A 358 8.27 19.01 7.76
C VAL A 358 8.21 19.80 9.06
N ALA A 359 9.30 20.47 9.46
CA ALA A 359 9.32 21.31 10.67
C ALA A 359 8.33 22.48 10.62
N SER A 360 7.87 22.86 9.42
CA SER A 360 6.88 23.94 9.22
C SER A 360 5.45 23.44 9.13
N LEU A 361 5.23 22.12 9.00
CA LEU A 361 3.90 21.53 8.97
C LEU A 361 3.18 21.68 10.30
N PRO A 362 1.86 21.84 10.30
CA PRO A 362 1.09 21.83 11.54
C PRO A 362 1.19 20.46 12.21
N GLU A 363 1.39 20.46 13.52
CA GLU A 363 1.41 19.24 14.32
C GLU A 363 -0.02 18.79 14.61
N TYR A 364 -0.25 17.47 14.51
CA TYR A 364 -1.50 16.80 14.89
C TYR A 364 -1.20 15.77 15.97
N HIS A 365 -1.98 15.84 17.04
CA HIS A 365 -1.89 14.89 18.14
C HIS A 365 -2.97 13.85 17.98
N ARG A 366 -2.61 12.57 18.08
CA ARG A 366 -3.53 11.44 17.98
C ARG A 366 -3.46 10.60 19.25
N ASP A 367 -4.61 10.09 19.69
CA ASP A 367 -4.71 9.14 20.78
C ASP A 367 -5.73 8.05 20.43
N SER A 368 -5.60 6.89 21.10
CA SER A 368 -6.46 5.74 20.82
C SER A 368 -6.68 4.90 22.06
N GLU A 369 -7.93 4.49 22.28
CA GLU A 369 -8.33 3.71 23.44
C GLU A 369 -9.32 2.61 23.01
N THR A 370 -9.21 1.42 23.63
CA THR A 370 -10.08 0.27 23.34
C THR A 370 -11.08 0.07 24.46
N TYR A 371 -12.34 -0.12 24.10
CA TYR A 371 -13.48 -0.33 25.01
C TYR A 371 -14.11 -1.68 24.78
N HIS A 372 -14.51 -2.38 25.85
CA HIS A 372 -15.31 -3.61 25.78
C HIS A 372 -16.80 -3.28 25.79
N TYR A 373 -17.59 -4.06 25.06
CA TYR A 373 -19.05 -3.97 25.09
C TYR A 373 -19.65 -5.36 25.35
N GLU A 374 -20.82 -5.37 26.04
CA GLU A 374 -21.49 -6.61 26.49
C GLU A 374 -22.72 -6.97 25.64
N CYS A 375 -23.13 -6.08 24.73
CA CYS A 375 -24.27 -6.30 23.82
C CYS A 375 -23.85 -6.88 22.48
N THR A 376 -24.75 -7.10 21.55
CA THR A 376 -24.43 -7.49 20.18
C THR A 376 -23.93 -6.29 19.36
N GLN A 377 -23.17 -6.54 18.28
CA GLN A 377 -22.72 -5.48 17.38
C GLN A 377 -23.89 -4.68 16.79
N ASP A 378 -25.01 -5.34 16.48
CA ASP A 378 -26.22 -4.69 15.96
C ASP A 378 -26.86 -3.76 17.00
N GLU A 379 -26.93 -4.19 18.26
CA GLU A 379 -27.43 -3.37 19.37
C GLU A 379 -26.52 -2.19 19.64
N PHE A 380 -25.20 -2.43 19.69
CA PHE A 380 -24.21 -1.33 19.83
C PHE A 380 -24.36 -0.31 18.70
N SER A 381 -24.45 -0.79 17.46
CA SER A 381 -24.61 0.08 16.29
C SER A 381 -25.87 0.91 16.34
N ARG A 382 -27.00 0.32 16.76
CA ARG A 382 -28.26 1.04 16.95
C ARG A 382 -28.15 2.12 18.01
N MET A 383 -27.55 1.79 19.18
CA MET A 383 -27.35 2.75 20.27
C MET A 383 -26.39 3.87 19.88
N MET A 384 -25.36 3.57 19.12
CA MET A 384 -24.48 4.60 18.54
C MET A 384 -25.26 5.58 17.66
N GLU A 385 -26.11 5.10 16.74
CA GLU A 385 -26.92 5.98 15.88
C GLU A 385 -27.96 6.80 16.68
N GLU A 386 -28.51 6.27 17.77
CA GLU A 386 -29.45 6.96 18.64
C GLU A 386 -28.75 8.07 19.47
N ASN A 387 -27.52 7.85 19.91
CA ASN A 387 -26.78 8.76 20.79
C ASN A 387 -25.92 9.78 20.01
N LEU A 388 -25.46 9.48 18.78
CA LEU A 388 -24.66 10.39 17.96
C LEU A 388 -25.25 11.81 17.82
N PRO A 389 -26.58 12.03 17.67
CA PRO A 389 -27.15 13.38 17.59
C PRO A 389 -26.92 14.26 18.83
N SER A 390 -26.57 13.66 19.98
CA SER A 390 -26.21 14.40 21.19
C SER A 390 -24.83 15.06 21.12
N VAL A 391 -23.97 14.58 20.22
CA VAL A 391 -22.63 15.13 19.98
C VAL A 391 -22.73 16.26 18.96
N LYS A 392 -22.27 17.47 19.36
CA LYS A 392 -22.20 18.60 18.43
C LYS A 392 -21.11 18.36 17.40
N SER A 393 -21.48 17.85 16.24
CA SER A 393 -20.57 17.50 15.15
C SER A 393 -20.81 18.34 13.89
N GLU A 394 -19.78 18.52 13.07
CA GLU A 394 -19.89 19.14 11.74
C GLU A 394 -20.41 18.12 10.73
N SER A 395 -19.94 16.87 10.82
CA SER A 395 -20.36 15.75 9.96
C SER A 395 -20.04 14.41 10.60
N VAL A 396 -20.77 13.38 10.17
CA VAL A 396 -20.54 11.98 10.54
C VAL A 396 -20.38 11.13 9.29
N LEU A 397 -19.23 10.46 9.15
CA LEU A 397 -18.96 9.49 8.09
C LEU A 397 -19.16 8.08 8.64
N ARG A 398 -19.99 7.29 7.96
CA ARG A 398 -20.28 5.87 8.29
C ARG A 398 -19.46 4.95 7.40
N ILE A 399 -18.14 4.97 7.62
CA ILE A 399 -17.15 4.21 6.85
C ILE A 399 -16.31 3.43 7.85
N ASP A 400 -16.41 2.11 7.87
CA ASP A 400 -15.72 1.23 8.83
C ASP A 400 -15.94 1.66 10.31
N GLY A 401 -17.19 2.06 10.63
CA GLY A 401 -17.58 2.64 11.90
C GLY A 401 -18.11 4.07 11.78
N TRP A 402 -17.90 4.87 12.79
CA TRP A 402 -18.40 6.25 12.87
C TRP A 402 -17.26 7.25 13.06
N ARG A 403 -16.87 7.92 11.98
CA ARG A 403 -15.96 9.07 12.07
C ARG A 403 -16.78 10.32 12.26
N VAL A 404 -16.63 10.95 13.40
CA VAL A 404 -17.33 12.17 13.82
C VAL A 404 -16.36 13.33 13.69
N ASN A 405 -16.59 14.23 12.76
CA ASN A 405 -15.79 15.43 12.57
C ASN A 405 -16.35 16.56 13.45
N LEU A 406 -15.47 17.23 14.18
CA LEU A 406 -15.76 18.30 15.13
C LEU A 406 -15.01 19.57 14.72
N GLU A 407 -15.42 20.73 15.25
CA GLU A 407 -14.65 21.95 15.11
C GLU A 407 -13.28 21.79 15.80
N GLY A 408 -12.21 21.55 15.03
CA GLY A 408 -10.84 21.41 15.55
C GLY A 408 -10.31 19.99 15.74
N GLY A 409 -11.06 18.96 15.34
CA GLY A 409 -10.59 17.59 15.41
C GLY A 409 -11.64 16.56 14.97
N TRP A 410 -11.37 15.32 15.21
CA TRP A 410 -12.30 14.22 14.93
C TRP A 410 -12.07 13.06 15.89
N PHE A 411 -13.07 12.18 16.01
CA PHE A 411 -12.89 10.84 16.54
C PHE A 411 -13.55 9.80 15.62
N LEU A 412 -13.01 8.58 15.67
CA LEU A 412 -13.49 7.41 14.95
C LEU A 412 -13.75 6.29 15.96
N VAL A 413 -14.97 5.75 15.95
CA VAL A 413 -15.32 4.54 16.70
C VAL A 413 -15.47 3.41 15.69
N ARG A 414 -14.71 2.33 15.85
CA ARG A 414 -14.83 1.15 14.98
C ARG A 414 -14.72 -0.14 15.76
N PHE A 415 -15.36 -1.18 15.26
CA PHE A 415 -15.22 -2.54 15.79
C PHE A 415 -13.83 -3.08 15.49
N ASP A 416 -13.20 -3.72 16.46
CA ASP A 416 -11.96 -4.42 16.25
C ASP A 416 -12.17 -5.65 15.38
N ARG A 417 -11.20 -5.89 14.47
CA ARG A 417 -11.28 -7.03 13.54
C ARG A 417 -10.84 -8.35 14.17
N ASP A 418 -10.04 -8.25 15.23
CA ASP A 418 -9.41 -9.38 15.91
C ASP A 418 -10.14 -9.76 17.22
N SER A 419 -11.14 -8.99 17.62
CA SER A 419 -11.96 -9.22 18.81
C SER A 419 -13.45 -9.02 18.50
N GLU A 420 -14.29 -9.89 19.02
CA GLU A 420 -15.73 -9.83 18.81
C GLU A 420 -16.50 -8.92 19.80
N ASP A 421 -15.80 -8.44 20.84
CA ASP A 421 -16.37 -7.70 21.97
C ASP A 421 -15.71 -6.37 22.27
N THR A 422 -14.90 -5.84 21.32
CA THR A 422 -14.18 -4.58 21.48
C THR A 422 -14.41 -3.59 20.37
N VAL A 423 -14.40 -2.32 20.72
CA VAL A 423 -14.36 -1.18 19.81
C VAL A 423 -13.16 -0.31 20.14
N THR A 424 -12.50 0.19 19.12
CA THR A 424 -11.40 1.14 19.27
C THR A 424 -11.91 2.54 18.94
N VAL A 425 -11.65 3.48 19.85
CA VAL A 425 -11.82 4.92 19.64
C VAL A 425 -10.45 5.50 19.31
N THR A 426 -10.35 6.15 18.17
CA THR A 426 -9.18 6.95 17.77
C THR A 426 -9.61 8.38 17.61
N ALA A 427 -8.88 9.33 18.16
CA ALA A 427 -9.15 10.76 18.01
C ALA A 427 -7.91 11.53 17.58
N GLU A 428 -8.12 12.67 16.94
CA GLU A 428 -7.06 13.55 16.47
C GLU A 428 -7.46 15.01 16.60
N SER A 429 -6.51 15.85 17.01
CA SER A 429 -6.64 17.31 17.04
C SER A 429 -5.28 18.00 16.92
N ARG A 430 -5.28 19.27 16.44
CA ARG A 430 -4.10 20.16 16.52
C ARG A 430 -3.81 20.63 17.95
N ASP A 431 -4.84 20.70 18.79
CA ASP A 431 -4.72 21.10 20.19
C ASP A 431 -4.77 19.88 21.10
N ARG A 432 -3.69 19.66 21.86
CA ARG A 432 -3.57 18.51 22.76
C ARG A 432 -4.58 18.53 23.90
N ALA A 433 -4.94 19.72 24.41
CA ALA A 433 -5.97 19.84 25.45
C ALA A 433 -7.36 19.52 24.89
N TYR A 434 -7.62 19.96 23.66
CA TYR A 434 -8.87 19.64 22.97
C TYR A 434 -8.97 18.15 22.60
N LEU A 435 -7.86 17.48 22.23
CA LEU A 435 -7.81 16.03 22.00
C LEU A 435 -8.29 15.26 23.24
N ILE A 436 -7.86 15.64 24.44
CA ILE A 436 -8.30 15.01 25.70
C ILE A 436 -9.82 15.12 25.83
N GLY A 437 -10.39 16.30 25.59
CA GLY A 437 -11.83 16.51 25.61
C GLY A 437 -12.59 15.69 24.56
N ILE A 438 -12.02 15.52 23.35
CA ILE A 438 -12.58 14.66 22.30
C ILE A 438 -12.61 13.21 22.79
N MET A 439 -11.52 12.71 23.37
CA MET A 439 -11.44 11.33 23.89
C MET A 439 -12.45 11.11 25.02
N GLU A 440 -12.62 12.07 25.95
CA GLU A 440 -13.64 11.99 27.00
C GLU A 440 -15.06 11.92 26.42
N VAL A 441 -15.40 12.76 25.46
CA VAL A 441 -16.71 12.76 24.80
C VAL A 441 -16.96 11.45 24.08
N ALA A 442 -15.98 10.96 23.33
CA ALA A 442 -16.08 9.71 22.60
C ALA A 442 -16.19 8.51 23.57
N GLY A 443 -15.42 8.50 24.66
CA GLY A 443 -15.47 7.47 25.69
C GLY A 443 -16.84 7.39 26.36
N VAL A 444 -17.42 8.53 26.80
CA VAL A 444 -18.77 8.59 27.37
C VAL A 444 -19.82 8.08 26.37
N LEU A 445 -19.72 8.45 25.09
CA LEU A 445 -20.60 7.96 24.03
C LEU A 445 -20.52 6.45 23.91
N VAL A 446 -19.33 5.88 23.80
CA VAL A 446 -19.10 4.45 23.68
C VAL A 446 -19.58 3.67 24.92
N GLU A 447 -19.24 4.15 26.12
CA GLU A 447 -19.70 3.52 27.37
C GLU A 447 -21.22 3.51 27.51
N SER A 448 -21.91 4.55 27.03
CA SER A 448 -23.38 4.58 27.01
C SER A 448 -23.99 3.53 26.07
N CYS A 449 -23.23 3.08 25.07
CA CYS A 449 -23.64 2.03 24.11
C CYS A 449 -23.16 0.64 24.53
N ALA A 450 -22.17 0.52 25.39
CA ALA A 450 -21.49 -0.73 25.69
C ALA A 450 -22.31 -1.68 26.60
N LYS A 451 -23.24 -1.16 27.44
CA LYS A 451 -23.92 -1.97 28.45
C LYS A 451 -25.23 -2.62 27.99
N GLY A 452 -25.70 -2.33 26.75
CA GLY A 452 -27.02 -2.80 26.32
C GLY A 452 -28.16 -2.29 27.22
N GLN A 453 -29.38 -2.23 26.73
CA GLN A 453 -30.57 -2.00 27.59
C GLN A 453 -31.06 -3.31 28.17
#